data_44427b4e2ca75557400374449b2633e3
#
_entry.id   44427b4e2ca75557400374449b2633e3
#
_cell.length_a   1.000
_cell.length_b   1.000
_cell.length_c   1.000
_cell.angle_alpha   90.00
_cell.angle_beta   90.00
_cell.angle_gamma   90.00
#
_symmetry.space_group_name_H-M   'P 1'
#
loop_
_entity.id
_entity.type
_entity.pdbx_description
1 polymer ?
#
loop_
_entity_poly.entity_id
_entity_poly.type
_entity_poly.pdbx_seq_one_letter_code
_entity_poly.pdbx_strand_id
1 'polypeptide(L)'
;MADLDHLIIGSGINSLVAAAMLSKKGDSVLVIEREDRVGGCMYTSDKVTLPGFHHDVMAATFVLFMTGPAQEALGDDLAKHGFEYCHSAYPT
;
A
#
# COMPACT_ATOMS: atom_id res chain seq x y z
N MET A 1 -16.87 13.56 -19.42
CA MET A 1 -16.13 13.57 -18.15
C MET A 1 -16.79 12.60 -17.18
N ALA A 2 -16.03 11.72 -16.60
CA ALA A 2 -16.59 10.77 -15.65
C ALA A 2 -16.88 11.47 -14.32
N ASP A 3 -18.03 11.17 -13.74
CA ASP A 3 -18.35 11.61 -12.40
C ASP A 3 -17.61 10.71 -11.40
N LEU A 4 -16.97 11.31 -10.44
CA LEU A 4 -16.27 10.59 -9.39
C LEU A 4 -17.09 10.60 -8.10
N ASP A 5 -17.16 9.44 -7.45
CA ASP A 5 -17.78 9.33 -6.13
C ASP A 5 -16.82 9.87 -5.06
N HIS A 6 -15.53 9.60 -5.21
CA HIS A 6 -14.52 9.97 -4.23
C HIS A 6 -13.24 10.47 -4.88
N LEU A 7 -12.70 11.54 -4.31
CA LEU A 7 -11.38 12.05 -4.64
C LEU A 7 -10.50 11.94 -3.39
N ILE A 8 -9.39 11.21 -3.51
CA ILE A 8 -8.47 10.99 -2.39
C ILE A 8 -7.14 11.68 -2.68
N ILE A 9 -6.70 12.52 -1.77
CA ILE A 9 -5.44 13.26 -1.91
C ILE A 9 -4.38 12.55 -1.07
N GLY A 10 -3.34 12.10 -1.74
CA GLY A 10 -2.26 11.31 -1.14
C GLY A 10 -2.44 9.82 -1.40
N SER A 11 -1.33 9.09 -1.43
CA SER A 11 -1.33 7.65 -1.68
C SER A 11 -0.49 6.88 -0.66
N GLY A 12 -0.54 7.31 0.61
CA GLY A 12 -0.02 6.54 1.72
C GLY A 12 -0.91 5.32 1.98
N ILE A 13 -0.51 4.48 2.93
CA ILE A 13 -1.20 3.21 3.18
C ILE A 13 -2.68 3.42 3.56
N ASN A 14 -2.99 4.40 4.38
CA ASN A 14 -4.38 4.65 4.79
C ASN A 14 -5.24 5.09 3.60
N SER A 15 -4.69 5.97 2.76
CA SER A 15 -5.39 6.45 1.57
C SER A 15 -5.61 5.32 0.56
N LEU A 16 -4.61 4.46 0.36
CA LEU A 16 -4.72 3.33 -0.56
C LEU A 16 -5.72 2.28 -0.06
N VAL A 17 -5.74 2.02 1.25
CA VAL A 17 -6.75 1.12 1.84
C VAL A 17 -8.16 1.68 1.64
N ALA A 18 -8.35 2.97 1.89
CA ALA A 18 -9.64 3.61 1.68
C ALA A 18 -10.06 3.52 0.22
N ALA A 19 -9.14 3.82 -0.72
CA ALA A 19 -9.42 3.74 -2.15
C ALA A 19 -9.80 2.32 -2.57
N ALA A 20 -9.06 1.32 -2.09
CA ALA A 20 -9.32 -0.07 -2.43
C ALA A 20 -10.68 -0.53 -1.90
N MET A 21 -11.02 -0.19 -0.67
CA MET A 21 -12.29 -0.58 -0.07
C MET A 21 -13.47 0.09 -0.75
N LEU A 22 -13.35 1.37 -1.09
CA LEU A 22 -14.41 2.09 -1.82
C LEU A 22 -14.58 1.54 -3.24
N SER A 23 -13.48 1.24 -3.92
CA SER A 23 -13.53 0.62 -5.25
C SER A 23 -14.14 -0.77 -5.21
N LYS A 24 -13.82 -1.55 -4.20
CA LYS A 24 -14.40 -2.89 -4.02
C LYS A 24 -15.91 -2.84 -3.81
N LYS A 25 -16.37 -1.78 -3.15
CA LYS A 25 -17.79 -1.51 -2.94
C LYS A 25 -18.51 -1.14 -4.26
N GLY A 26 -17.77 -0.69 -5.27
CA GLY A 26 -18.32 -0.30 -6.57
C GLY A 26 -18.27 1.19 -6.85
N ASP A 27 -17.75 1.98 -5.93
CA ASP A 27 -17.64 3.43 -6.11
C ASP A 27 -16.47 3.78 -7.02
N SER A 28 -16.59 4.89 -7.76
CA SER A 28 -15.49 5.40 -8.57
C SER A 28 -14.56 6.27 -7.73
N VAL A 29 -13.26 5.99 -7.80
CA VAL A 29 -12.26 6.63 -6.94
C VAL A 29 -11.10 7.14 -7.79
N LEU A 30 -10.67 8.37 -7.50
CA LEU A 30 -9.43 8.91 -8.06
C LEU A 30 -8.49 9.26 -6.90
N VAL A 31 -7.26 8.74 -6.96
CA VAL A 31 -6.20 9.08 -5.99
C VAL A 31 -5.21 10.01 -6.67
N ILE A 32 -4.92 11.13 -6.02
CA ILE A 32 -3.95 12.12 -6.50
C ILE A 32 -2.73 12.07 -5.59
N GLU A 33 -1.55 11.89 -6.18
CA GLU A 33 -0.28 11.82 -5.46
C GLU A 33 0.66 12.93 -5.90
N ARG A 34 1.24 13.63 -4.95
CA ARG A 34 2.20 14.71 -5.20
C ARG A 34 3.54 14.19 -5.71
N GLU A 35 3.99 13.06 -5.18
CA GLU A 35 5.27 12.47 -5.56
C GLU A 35 5.14 11.70 -6.88
N ASP A 36 6.27 11.31 -7.45
CA ASP A 36 6.30 10.54 -8.69
C ASP A 36 6.06 9.04 -8.47
N ARG A 37 5.77 8.64 -7.25
CA ARG A 37 5.48 7.26 -6.86
C ARG A 37 4.35 7.20 -5.85
N VAL A 38 3.64 6.10 -5.82
CA VAL A 38 2.58 5.84 -4.83
C VAL A 38 3.16 5.07 -3.63
N GLY A 39 2.43 5.05 -2.53
CA GLY A 39 2.73 4.20 -1.39
C GLY A 39 3.16 4.95 -0.13
N GLY A 40 3.56 6.21 -0.22
CA GLY A 40 4.01 6.95 0.95
C GLY A 40 5.26 6.32 1.56
N CYS A 41 5.20 5.93 2.83
CA CYS A 41 6.35 5.29 3.49
C CYS A 41 6.50 3.80 3.16
N MET A 42 5.58 3.20 2.43
CA MET A 42 5.76 1.86 1.86
C MET A 42 6.57 1.97 0.58
N TYR A 43 7.86 2.07 0.71
CA TYR A 43 8.71 2.39 -0.42
C TYR A 43 10.03 1.63 -0.33
N THR A 44 10.31 0.87 -1.37
CA THR A 44 11.57 0.14 -1.51
C THR A 44 12.44 0.85 -2.54
N SER A 45 13.70 1.07 -2.21
CA SER A 45 14.62 1.79 -3.08
C SER A 45 15.98 1.12 -3.15
N ASP A 46 16.62 1.19 -4.32
CA ASP A 46 18.01 0.79 -4.51
C ASP A 46 18.98 1.98 -4.43
N LYS A 47 18.48 3.15 -4.04
CA LYS A 47 19.26 4.39 -3.99
C LYS A 47 19.68 4.79 -2.59
N VAL A 48 19.36 3.98 -1.59
CA VAL A 48 19.68 4.28 -0.18
C VAL A 48 21.17 4.01 0.11
N THR A 49 21.69 2.94 -0.45
CA THR A 49 23.10 2.53 -0.30
C THR A 49 23.73 2.33 -1.67
N LEU A 50 24.38 1.21 -1.90
CA LEU A 50 25.01 0.91 -3.18
C LEU A 50 23.96 0.49 -4.21
N PRO A 51 24.14 0.82 -5.50
CA PRO A 51 23.24 0.37 -6.55
C PRO A 51 23.07 -1.14 -6.55
N GLY A 52 21.86 -1.59 -6.78
CA GLY A 52 21.52 -3.02 -6.80
C GLY A 52 21.11 -3.60 -5.46
N PHE A 53 21.25 -2.85 -4.36
CA PHE A 53 20.77 -3.26 -3.05
C PHE A 53 19.47 -2.54 -2.74
N HIS A 54 18.38 -3.29 -2.62
CA HIS A 54 17.05 -2.77 -2.37
C HIS A 54 16.76 -2.74 -0.88
N HIS A 55 16.27 -1.59 -0.41
CA HIS A 55 15.93 -1.40 0.99
C HIS A 55 14.53 -0.81 1.12
N ASP A 56 13.79 -1.28 2.11
CA ASP A 56 12.58 -0.59 2.53
C ASP A 56 13.00 0.67 3.27
N VAL A 57 12.56 1.83 2.76
CA VAL A 57 13.04 3.11 3.26
C VAL A 57 12.52 3.38 4.68
N MET A 58 11.25 3.05 4.95
CA MET A 58 10.63 3.32 6.24
C MET A 58 9.83 2.13 6.76
N ALA A 59 8.89 1.61 5.99
CA ALA A 59 7.98 0.55 6.45
C ALA A 59 8.58 -0.83 6.24
N ALA A 60 9.41 -1.27 7.18
CA ALA A 60 10.11 -2.55 7.10
C ALA A 60 9.32 -3.73 7.72
N THR A 61 8.30 -3.45 8.54
CA THR A 61 7.48 -4.49 9.14
C THR A 61 6.00 -4.15 8.97
N PHE A 62 5.17 -5.19 8.85
CA PHE A 62 3.73 -5.05 8.58
C PHE A 62 2.85 -5.70 9.64
N VAL A 63 3.34 -5.86 10.86
CA VAL A 63 2.60 -6.55 11.92
C VAL A 63 1.22 -5.91 12.15
N LEU A 64 1.16 -4.59 12.23
CA LEU A 64 -0.12 -3.90 12.48
C LEU A 64 -1.09 -4.06 11.31
N PHE A 65 -0.59 -4.06 10.08
CA PHE A 65 -1.44 -4.28 8.91
C PHE A 65 -1.96 -5.71 8.89
N MET A 66 -1.09 -6.70 9.14
CA MET A 66 -1.45 -8.11 9.13
C MET A 66 -2.55 -8.47 10.13
N THR A 67 -2.56 -7.78 11.27
CA THR A 67 -3.51 -8.04 12.34
C THR A 67 -4.69 -7.08 12.35
N GLY A 68 -4.73 -6.14 11.42
CA GLY A 68 -5.74 -5.10 11.38
C GLY A 68 -6.92 -5.40 10.47
N PRO A 69 -7.94 -4.54 10.51
CA PRO A 69 -9.15 -4.71 9.68
C PRO A 69 -8.88 -4.68 8.17
N ALA A 70 -7.84 -3.97 7.74
CA ALA A 70 -7.50 -3.88 6.32
C ALA A 70 -7.10 -5.24 5.75
N GLN A 71 -6.33 -6.02 6.50
CA GLN A 71 -5.94 -7.38 6.09
C GLN A 71 -7.18 -8.27 6.01
N GLU A 72 -8.10 -8.15 6.92
CA GLU A 72 -9.34 -8.92 6.90
C GLU A 72 -10.18 -8.57 5.66
N ALA A 73 -10.27 -7.29 5.32
CA ALA A 73 -11.09 -6.83 4.20
C ALA A 73 -10.44 -7.07 2.83
N LEU A 74 -9.11 -6.93 2.74
CA LEU A 74 -8.39 -6.87 1.46
C LEU A 74 -7.36 -7.99 1.27
N GLY A 75 -7.14 -8.85 2.28
CA GLY A 75 -6.08 -9.86 2.23
C GLY A 75 -6.18 -10.79 1.03
N ASP A 76 -7.37 -11.28 0.72
CA ASP A 76 -7.57 -12.18 -0.41
C ASP A 76 -7.30 -11.48 -1.74
N ASP A 77 -7.71 -10.23 -1.86
CA ASP A 77 -7.47 -9.44 -3.07
C ASP A 77 -5.98 -9.15 -3.26
N LEU A 78 -5.28 -8.84 -2.18
CA LEU A 78 -3.82 -8.63 -2.23
C LEU A 78 -3.10 -9.90 -2.65
N ALA A 79 -3.50 -11.06 -2.12
CA ALA A 79 -2.91 -12.34 -2.49
C ALA A 79 -3.11 -12.65 -3.98
N LYS A 80 -4.28 -12.32 -4.53
CA LYS A 80 -4.56 -12.50 -5.97
C LYS A 80 -3.67 -11.64 -6.85
N HIS A 81 -3.17 -10.54 -6.32
CA HIS A 81 -2.26 -9.64 -7.04
C HIS A 81 -0.78 -9.91 -6.72
N GLY A 82 -0.48 -11.03 -6.10
CA GLY A 82 0.89 -11.46 -5.87
C GLY A 82 1.52 -10.99 -4.58
N PHE A 83 0.73 -10.42 -3.67
CA PHE A 83 1.26 -9.97 -2.38
C PHE A 83 1.45 -11.14 -1.43
N GLU A 84 2.66 -11.24 -0.85
CA GLU A 84 3.01 -12.28 0.11
C GLU A 84 3.72 -11.66 1.31
N TYR A 85 3.43 -12.19 2.49
CA TYR A 85 4.17 -11.81 3.70
C TYR A 85 5.35 -12.75 3.89
N CYS A 86 6.50 -12.18 4.22
CA CYS A 86 7.66 -12.94 4.66
C CYS A 86 7.74 -12.89 6.17
N HIS A 87 7.83 -14.05 6.80
CA HIS A 87 7.88 -14.17 8.25
C HIS A 87 9.26 -14.55 8.70
N SER A 88 9.71 -13.93 9.80
CA SER A 88 10.98 -14.25 10.44
C SER A 88 10.75 -14.37 11.93
N ALA A 89 11.52 -15.27 12.59
CA ALA A 89 11.48 -15.40 14.04
C ALA A 89 12.01 -14.13 14.74
N TYR A 90 12.84 -13.36 14.02
CA TYR A 90 13.45 -12.13 14.54
C TYR A 90 13.20 -10.99 13.55
N PRO A 91 11.99 -10.43 13.54
CA PRO A 91 11.70 -9.30 12.66
C PRO A 91 12.54 -8.09 13.05
N THR A 92 13.08 -7.43 12.07
CA THR A 92 13.90 -6.23 12.29
C THR A 92 13.19 -5.00 11.72
#